data_838730c8b6b8ae9d185c78f19405ae9e
#
_entry.id   838730c8b6b8ae9d185c78f19405ae9e
#
_cell.length_a   1.000
_cell.length_b   1.000
_cell.length_c   1.000
_cell.angle_alpha   90.00
_cell.angle_beta   90.00
_cell.angle_gamma   90.00
#
_symmetry.space_group_name_H-M   'P 1'
#
loop_
_entity.id
_entity.type
_entity.pdbx_description
1 polymer ?
#
loop_
_entity_poly.entity_id
_entity_poly.type
_entity_poly.pdbx_seq_one_letter_code
_entity_poly.pdbx_strand_id
1 'polypeptide(L)'
;MTQPTAPHPSGYWTLLTSGLTVVIAFVGVLLIQPRLSERRLNIVDQYILTATEVRSLPAGTLAVVLDRSPGEDHNDFKYRLLELVLKRSGRPFALGLSEVVVAQDEAVAALEQGVASSSRNPFALSVGVYGAGVDVNRRLLPVPIPVNGGILGLRSGWTHQSQMARLATIRTRQDLGDIVLLQGLGWSDVDIFDAAGLRTFTARSEDLFRLVDHQRVQLFPRGIAELEREAQLMTSSTSDA
;
A
#
# COMPACT_ATOMS: atom_id res chain seq x y z
N MET A 1 31.24 51.52 -70.36
CA MET A 1 29.83 51.17 -70.07
C MET A 1 29.81 49.85 -69.28
N THR A 2 29.77 49.96 -68.01
CA THR A 2 29.71 48.82 -67.12
C THR A 2 28.30 48.76 -66.51
N GLN A 3 27.56 47.65 -66.75
CA GLN A 3 26.24 47.43 -66.16
C GLN A 3 26.37 47.01 -64.69
N PRO A 4 25.48 47.49 -63.82
CA PRO A 4 25.46 47.05 -62.44
C PRO A 4 24.75 45.65 -62.29
N THR A 5 25.40 44.72 -61.62
CA THR A 5 24.85 43.42 -61.26
C THR A 5 23.86 43.58 -60.10
N ALA A 6 22.66 43.07 -60.27
CA ALA A 6 21.61 43.00 -59.20
C ALA A 6 21.97 41.99 -58.07
N PRO A 7 21.68 42.28 -56.83
CA PRO A 7 21.97 41.37 -55.73
C PRO A 7 21.00 40.19 -55.74
N HIS A 8 21.52 38.98 -55.55
CA HIS A 8 20.77 37.73 -55.42
C HIS A 8 19.96 37.69 -54.12
N PRO A 9 18.66 37.29 -54.11
CA PRO A 9 17.83 37.23 -52.93
C PRO A 9 17.84 35.80 -52.24
N SER A 10 19.03 35.24 -51.98
CA SER A 10 19.10 33.86 -51.46
C SER A 10 19.25 33.76 -49.93
N GLY A 11 19.53 34.86 -49.22
CA GLY A 11 19.77 34.81 -47.77
C GLY A 11 18.54 34.84 -46.89
N TYR A 12 17.45 35.44 -47.34
CA TYR A 12 16.25 35.59 -46.49
C TYR A 12 15.38 34.34 -46.39
N TRP A 13 15.34 33.50 -47.42
CA TRP A 13 14.56 32.30 -47.43
C TRP A 13 15.15 31.19 -46.54
N THR A 14 16.46 31.08 -46.42
CA THR A 14 17.15 30.14 -45.54
C THR A 14 16.96 30.47 -44.05
N LEU A 15 16.93 31.77 -43.70
CA LEU A 15 16.68 32.21 -42.31
C LEU A 15 15.21 32.00 -41.90
N LEU A 16 14.25 32.22 -42.80
CA LEU A 16 12.83 32.03 -42.54
C LEU A 16 12.47 30.54 -42.39
N THR A 17 13.03 29.68 -43.23
CA THR A 17 12.79 28.22 -43.13
C THR A 17 13.43 27.61 -41.87
N SER A 18 14.63 28.05 -41.49
CA SER A 18 15.29 27.59 -40.25
C SER A 18 14.54 28.04 -38.99
N GLY A 19 14.05 29.31 -38.97
CA GLY A 19 13.25 29.82 -37.87
C GLY A 19 11.92 29.09 -37.71
N LEU A 20 11.23 28.80 -38.81
CA LEU A 20 9.96 28.05 -38.79
C LEU A 20 10.14 26.61 -38.32
N THR A 21 11.21 25.93 -38.74
CA THR A 21 11.53 24.55 -38.31
C THR A 21 11.82 24.48 -36.81
N VAL A 22 12.55 25.46 -36.25
CA VAL A 22 12.83 25.53 -34.81
C VAL A 22 11.54 25.77 -34.00
N VAL A 23 10.67 26.68 -34.46
CA VAL A 23 9.38 26.96 -33.80
C VAL A 23 8.46 25.75 -33.83
N ILE A 24 8.35 25.04 -34.96
CA ILE A 24 7.54 23.82 -35.09
C ILE A 24 8.09 22.72 -34.17
N ALA A 25 9.42 22.56 -34.09
CA ALA A 25 10.04 21.59 -33.18
C ALA A 25 9.77 21.94 -31.71
N PHE A 26 9.85 23.22 -31.33
CA PHE A 26 9.61 23.68 -29.96
C PHE A 26 8.13 23.55 -29.55
N VAL A 27 7.20 23.89 -30.41
CA VAL A 27 5.75 23.70 -30.22
C VAL A 27 5.43 22.21 -30.16
N GLY A 28 6.04 21.39 -31.01
CA GLY A 28 5.91 19.93 -30.97
C GLY A 28 6.37 19.34 -29.63
N VAL A 29 7.51 19.79 -29.11
CA VAL A 29 8.02 19.37 -27.80
C VAL A 29 7.07 19.80 -26.66
N LEU A 30 6.57 21.05 -26.71
CA LEU A 30 5.61 21.55 -25.70
C LEU A 30 4.26 20.83 -25.72
N LEU A 31 3.79 20.37 -26.90
CA LEU A 31 2.53 19.63 -27.03
C LEU A 31 2.68 18.14 -26.73
N ILE A 32 3.89 17.59 -26.87
CA ILE A 32 4.15 16.17 -26.61
C ILE A 32 4.58 15.92 -25.16
N GLN A 33 5.24 16.89 -24.50
CA GLN A 33 5.69 16.75 -23.11
C GLN A 33 4.55 16.40 -22.12
N PRO A 34 3.39 17.07 -22.12
CA PRO A 34 2.31 16.67 -21.21
C PRO A 34 1.83 15.25 -21.47
N ARG A 35 1.75 14.85 -22.75
CA ARG A 35 1.31 13.49 -23.11
C ARG A 35 2.34 12.40 -22.80
N LEU A 36 3.62 12.73 -22.83
CA LEU A 36 4.70 11.82 -22.43
C LEU A 36 4.84 11.73 -20.92
N SER A 37 4.61 12.83 -20.18
CA SER A 37 4.55 12.80 -18.72
C SER A 37 3.32 12.05 -18.23
N GLU A 38 2.15 12.23 -18.84
CA GLU A 38 0.95 11.45 -18.53
C GLU A 38 1.13 9.96 -18.86
N ARG A 39 1.82 9.60 -19.97
CA ARG A 39 2.12 8.20 -20.27
C ARG A 39 3.16 7.57 -19.35
N ARG A 40 4.14 8.33 -18.86
CA ARG A 40 5.13 7.81 -17.89
C ARG A 40 4.56 7.68 -16.49
N LEU A 41 3.66 8.57 -16.07
CA LEU A 41 2.91 8.45 -14.82
C LEU A 41 1.94 7.25 -14.80
N ASN A 42 1.46 6.82 -15.99
CA ASN A 42 0.51 5.73 -16.11
C ASN A 42 1.08 4.31 -16.04
N ILE A 43 2.38 4.10 -15.92
CA ILE A 43 2.95 2.74 -16.03
C ILE A 43 3.49 2.19 -14.69
N VAL A 44 3.84 3.02 -13.72
CA VAL A 44 4.46 2.55 -12.47
C VAL A 44 3.61 2.85 -11.23
N ASP A 45 2.81 3.93 -11.21
CA ASP A 45 2.11 4.38 -10.00
C ASP A 45 0.59 4.45 -10.15
N GLN A 46 0.02 3.70 -11.07
CA GLN A 46 -1.41 3.74 -11.43
C GLN A 46 -2.37 3.46 -10.27
N TYR A 47 -1.84 2.91 -9.18
CA TYR A 47 -2.63 2.47 -8.01
C TYR A 47 -2.25 3.17 -6.71
N ILE A 48 -1.29 4.07 -6.76
CA ILE A 48 -0.97 4.95 -5.63
C ILE A 48 -1.81 6.21 -5.75
N LEU A 49 -2.38 6.64 -4.64
CA LEU A 49 -3.10 7.91 -4.56
C LEU A 49 -2.49 8.75 -3.45
N THR A 50 -1.70 9.72 -3.85
CA THR A 50 -0.98 10.61 -2.95
C THR A 50 -1.90 11.65 -2.30
N ALA A 51 -1.52 12.17 -1.14
CA ALA A 51 -2.25 13.26 -0.49
C ALA A 51 -2.37 14.52 -1.38
N THR A 52 -1.43 14.74 -2.30
CA THR A 52 -1.49 15.86 -3.25
C THR A 52 -2.55 15.63 -4.32
N GLU A 53 -2.62 14.43 -4.87
CA GLU A 53 -3.64 14.05 -5.84
C GLU A 53 -5.04 14.09 -5.22
N VAL A 54 -5.20 13.58 -3.99
CA VAL A 54 -6.46 13.67 -3.24
C VAL A 54 -6.96 15.12 -3.14
N ARG A 55 -6.07 16.07 -2.84
CA ARG A 55 -6.43 17.51 -2.76
C ARG A 55 -6.79 18.12 -4.11
N SER A 56 -6.34 17.55 -5.22
CA SER A 56 -6.59 18.04 -6.57
C SER A 56 -7.81 17.41 -7.25
N LEU A 57 -8.47 16.46 -6.59
CA LEU A 57 -9.64 15.80 -7.16
C LEU A 57 -10.79 16.77 -7.39
N PRO A 58 -11.58 16.57 -8.45
CA PRO A 58 -12.78 17.37 -8.70
C PRO A 58 -13.78 17.31 -7.53
N ALA A 59 -14.47 18.41 -7.29
CA ALA A 59 -15.50 18.46 -6.26
C ALA A 59 -16.56 17.35 -6.48
N GLY A 60 -16.95 16.67 -5.40
CA GLY A 60 -17.88 15.54 -5.45
C GLY A 60 -17.25 14.17 -5.74
N THR A 61 -15.95 14.11 -6.04
CA THR A 61 -15.25 12.84 -6.15
C THR A 61 -14.90 12.28 -4.76
N LEU A 62 -15.27 11.04 -4.51
CA LEU A 62 -14.91 10.32 -3.29
C LEU A 62 -13.46 9.85 -3.38
N ALA A 63 -12.59 10.43 -2.57
CA ALA A 63 -11.22 9.95 -2.42
C ALA A 63 -11.19 8.75 -1.47
N VAL A 64 -10.62 7.64 -1.91
CA VAL A 64 -10.44 6.43 -1.10
C VAL A 64 -8.98 6.01 -1.16
N VAL A 65 -8.24 6.26 -0.08
CA VAL A 65 -6.85 5.86 0.08
C VAL A 65 -6.80 4.74 1.11
N LEU A 66 -6.39 3.56 0.65
CA LEU A 66 -6.23 2.38 1.48
C LEU A 66 -4.78 2.28 1.97
N ASP A 67 -4.60 1.95 3.23
CA ASP A 67 -3.29 1.54 3.73
C ASP A 67 -2.80 0.27 3.03
N ARG A 68 -1.50 0.11 2.96
CA ARG A 68 -0.90 -1.11 2.40
C ARG A 68 0.12 -1.72 3.35
N SER A 69 0.18 -3.03 3.33
CA SER A 69 1.23 -3.81 3.95
C SER A 69 2.39 -4.07 2.97
N PRO A 70 3.58 -4.48 3.45
CA PRO A 70 4.67 -4.86 2.56
C PRO A 70 4.23 -5.89 1.50
N GLY A 71 4.55 -5.63 0.25
CA GLY A 71 4.21 -6.49 -0.89
C GLY A 71 2.74 -6.46 -1.33
N GLU A 72 1.86 -5.66 -0.72
CA GLU A 72 0.49 -5.46 -1.22
C GLU A 72 0.44 -4.55 -2.43
N ASP A 73 -0.41 -4.92 -3.38
CA ASP A 73 -0.68 -4.17 -4.59
C ASP A 73 -2.18 -4.14 -4.94
N HIS A 74 -2.51 -3.57 -6.09
CA HIS A 74 -3.89 -3.47 -6.59
C HIS A 74 -4.55 -4.80 -6.94
N ASN A 75 -3.82 -5.91 -7.00
CA ASN A 75 -4.37 -7.24 -7.24
C ASN A 75 -4.84 -7.90 -5.96
N ASP A 76 -4.47 -7.34 -4.81
CA ASP A 76 -4.87 -7.87 -3.53
C ASP A 76 -6.39 -7.82 -3.32
N PHE A 77 -6.87 -8.82 -2.59
CA PHE A 77 -8.30 -9.02 -2.36
C PHE A 77 -8.98 -7.76 -1.78
N LYS A 78 -8.38 -7.10 -0.79
CA LYS A 78 -8.99 -5.92 -0.17
C LYS A 78 -9.11 -4.74 -1.14
N TYR A 79 -8.11 -4.51 -2.00
CA TYR A 79 -8.18 -3.48 -3.02
C TYR A 79 -9.27 -3.79 -4.04
N ARG A 80 -9.30 -5.00 -4.58
CA ARG A 80 -10.28 -5.45 -5.57
C ARG A 80 -11.71 -5.42 -5.05
N LEU A 81 -11.90 -5.78 -3.77
CA LEU A 81 -13.19 -5.69 -3.11
C LEU A 81 -13.68 -4.26 -3.01
N LEU A 82 -12.83 -3.33 -2.54
CA LEU A 82 -13.18 -1.91 -2.46
C LEU A 82 -13.47 -1.31 -3.83
N GLU A 83 -12.67 -1.64 -4.83
CA GLU A 83 -12.91 -1.22 -6.21
C GLU A 83 -14.30 -1.65 -6.69
N LEU A 84 -14.67 -2.91 -6.45
CA LEU A 84 -15.99 -3.44 -6.81
C LEU A 84 -17.12 -2.70 -6.09
N VAL A 85 -16.99 -2.45 -4.80
CA VAL A 85 -17.98 -1.73 -3.99
C VAL A 85 -18.14 -0.30 -4.49
N LEU A 86 -17.04 0.39 -4.74
CA LEU A 86 -17.04 1.76 -5.24
C LEU A 86 -17.66 1.87 -6.63
N LYS A 87 -17.32 0.96 -7.56
CA LYS A 87 -17.96 0.89 -8.89
C LYS A 87 -19.47 0.71 -8.79
N ARG A 88 -19.94 -0.10 -7.82
CA ARG A 88 -21.39 -0.33 -7.61
C ARG A 88 -22.10 0.80 -6.90
N SER A 89 -21.37 1.69 -6.23
CA SER A 89 -21.98 2.84 -5.54
C SER A 89 -22.58 3.88 -6.50
N GLY A 90 -22.15 3.88 -7.77
CA GLY A 90 -22.55 4.87 -8.77
C GLY A 90 -22.00 6.28 -8.55
N ARG A 91 -21.14 6.49 -7.54
CA ARG A 91 -20.53 7.77 -7.24
C ARG A 91 -19.19 7.91 -7.97
N PRO A 92 -18.82 9.12 -8.41
CA PRO A 92 -17.45 9.40 -8.85
C PRO A 92 -16.47 9.09 -7.70
N PHE A 93 -15.42 8.32 -7.98
CA PHE A 93 -14.41 7.98 -6.98
C PHE A 93 -13.00 7.94 -7.56
N ALA A 94 -12.01 8.12 -6.69
CA ALA A 94 -10.62 7.82 -6.92
C ALA A 94 -10.18 6.85 -5.81
N LEU A 95 -9.72 5.66 -6.19
CA LEU A 95 -9.21 4.63 -5.29
C LEU A 95 -7.72 4.47 -5.51
N GLY A 96 -6.96 4.46 -4.44
CA GLY A 96 -5.53 4.17 -4.48
C GLY A 96 -5.00 3.58 -3.18
N LEU A 97 -3.79 3.05 -3.26
CA LEU A 97 -3.01 2.62 -2.11
C LEU A 97 -2.19 3.80 -1.58
N SER A 98 -1.89 3.76 -0.30
CA SER A 98 -0.95 4.71 0.32
C SER A 98 0.41 4.69 -0.37
N GLU A 99 1.00 5.86 -0.53
CA GLU A 99 2.33 6.08 -1.11
C GLU A 99 3.43 5.31 -0.34
N VAL A 100 3.25 5.15 0.98
CA VAL A 100 4.17 4.41 1.85
C VAL A 100 3.47 3.27 2.58
N VAL A 101 4.27 2.32 3.03
CA VAL A 101 3.82 1.31 3.99
C VAL A 101 3.78 1.97 5.37
N VAL A 102 2.60 1.95 6.00
CA VAL A 102 2.38 2.56 7.31
C VAL A 102 2.09 1.44 8.32
N ALA A 103 2.67 1.52 9.52
CA ALA A 103 2.34 0.57 10.58
C ALA A 103 0.86 0.72 10.99
N GLN A 104 0.23 -0.36 11.44
CA GLN A 104 -1.21 -0.37 11.71
C GLN A 104 -1.65 0.67 12.74
N ASP A 105 -0.88 0.87 13.79
CA ASP A 105 -1.15 1.88 14.84
C ASP A 105 -1.07 3.31 14.29
N GLU A 106 -0.08 3.60 13.43
CA GLU A 106 0.05 4.88 12.74
C GLU A 106 -1.10 5.09 11.74
N ALA A 107 -1.48 4.05 11.00
CA ALA A 107 -2.60 4.10 10.06
C ALA A 107 -3.93 4.36 10.80
N VAL A 108 -4.18 3.66 11.90
CA VAL A 108 -5.36 3.89 12.75
C VAL A 108 -5.38 5.32 13.30
N ALA A 109 -4.24 5.83 13.79
CA ALA A 109 -4.12 7.20 14.27
C ALA A 109 -4.38 8.23 13.15
N ALA A 110 -3.92 7.98 11.93
CA ALA A 110 -4.18 8.83 10.78
C ALA A 110 -5.67 8.82 10.38
N LEU A 111 -6.28 7.64 10.33
CA LEU A 111 -7.71 7.48 10.02
C LEU A 111 -8.61 8.21 11.03
N GLU A 112 -8.25 8.17 12.31
CA GLU A 112 -8.96 8.87 13.38
C GLU A 112 -9.01 10.41 13.18
N GLN A 113 -7.98 10.97 12.56
CA GLN A 113 -7.90 12.41 12.23
C GLN A 113 -8.69 12.79 10.97
N GLY A 114 -9.03 11.81 10.13
CA GLY A 114 -9.72 12.03 8.87
C GLY A 114 -8.86 12.66 7.76
N VAL A 115 -9.38 12.63 6.55
CA VAL A 115 -8.66 13.06 5.32
C VAL A 115 -8.31 14.55 5.33
N ALA A 116 -9.08 15.37 6.02
CA ALA A 116 -8.90 16.84 6.06
C ALA A 116 -7.65 17.27 6.87
N SER A 117 -7.12 16.43 7.74
CA SER A 117 -5.99 16.77 8.62
C SER A 117 -4.65 16.41 7.99
N SER A 118 -4.13 17.27 7.11
CA SER A 118 -2.89 17.02 6.38
C SER A 118 -1.63 16.89 7.27
N SER A 119 -1.63 17.44 8.49
CA SER A 119 -0.51 17.33 9.43
C SER A 119 -0.51 16.03 10.24
N ARG A 120 -1.69 15.44 10.46
CA ARG A 120 -1.87 14.23 11.27
C ARG A 120 -2.26 13.01 10.46
N ASN A 121 -2.68 13.22 9.21
CA ASN A 121 -2.92 12.20 8.19
C ASN A 121 -2.21 12.60 6.89
N PRO A 122 -0.87 12.59 6.88
CA PRO A 122 -0.08 13.06 5.74
C PRO A 122 -0.29 12.21 4.48
N PHE A 123 -0.75 10.97 4.65
CA PHE A 123 -0.98 10.01 3.56
C PHE A 123 -2.42 10.05 3.04
N ALA A 124 -3.28 10.94 3.57
CA ALA A 124 -4.71 11.04 3.24
C ALA A 124 -5.47 9.71 3.36
N LEU A 125 -5.06 8.84 4.29
CA LEU A 125 -5.76 7.57 4.54
C LEU A 125 -7.23 7.81 4.85
N SER A 126 -8.12 7.04 4.24
CA SER A 126 -9.56 7.18 4.39
C SER A 126 -10.27 5.89 4.75
N VAL A 127 -9.62 4.75 4.57
CA VAL A 127 -10.15 3.43 4.90
C VAL A 127 -9.02 2.48 5.29
N GLY A 128 -9.29 1.60 6.24
CA GLY A 128 -8.44 0.48 6.58
C GLY A 128 -9.24 -0.81 6.61
N VAL A 129 -8.60 -1.93 6.35
CA VAL A 129 -9.18 -3.28 6.44
C VAL A 129 -8.32 -4.07 7.41
N TYR A 130 -8.79 -4.20 8.64
CA TYR A 130 -8.04 -4.80 9.75
C TYR A 130 -8.79 -5.95 10.40
N GLY A 131 -8.05 -6.85 11.03
CA GLY A 131 -8.56 -7.67 12.11
C GLY A 131 -8.71 -6.79 13.35
N ALA A 132 -9.84 -6.12 13.51
CA ALA A 132 -10.00 -5.08 14.51
C ALA A 132 -10.44 -5.63 15.87
N GLY A 133 -9.78 -5.18 16.92
CA GLY A 133 -10.18 -5.39 18.32
C GLY A 133 -11.09 -4.28 18.84
N VAL A 134 -11.41 -4.35 20.13
CA VAL A 134 -12.32 -3.39 20.79
C VAL A 134 -11.77 -1.97 20.75
N ASP A 135 -10.46 -1.78 20.89
CA ASP A 135 -9.84 -0.45 20.88
C ASP A 135 -10.01 0.25 19.52
N VAL A 136 -9.65 -0.44 18.44
CA VAL A 136 -9.80 0.10 17.08
C VAL A 136 -11.26 0.45 16.78
N ASN A 137 -12.21 -0.40 17.22
CA ASN A 137 -13.65 -0.16 17.03
C ASN A 137 -14.19 1.03 17.86
N ARG A 138 -13.50 1.44 18.91
CA ARG A 138 -13.85 2.66 19.67
C ARG A 138 -13.34 3.92 19.02
N ARG A 139 -12.21 3.83 18.31
CA ARG A 139 -11.52 4.96 17.69
C ARG A 139 -12.01 5.27 16.29
N LEU A 140 -12.39 4.23 15.54
CA LEU A 140 -12.83 4.32 14.15
C LEU A 140 -14.31 3.92 14.03
N LEU A 141 -14.94 4.36 12.94
CA LEU A 141 -16.28 3.91 12.58
C LEU A 141 -16.18 2.56 11.85
N PRO A 142 -16.53 1.42 12.50
CA PRO A 142 -16.48 0.14 11.84
C PRO A 142 -17.63 0.00 10.86
N VAL A 143 -17.33 -0.53 9.67
CA VAL A 143 -18.34 -1.08 8.76
C VAL A 143 -18.51 -2.56 9.14
N PRO A 144 -19.62 -2.99 9.73
CA PRO A 144 -19.77 -4.31 10.35
C PRO A 144 -20.04 -5.41 9.30
N ILE A 145 -19.23 -5.43 8.25
CA ILE A 145 -19.27 -6.44 7.18
C ILE A 145 -17.92 -7.13 7.16
N PRO A 146 -17.83 -8.41 7.55
CA PRO A 146 -16.58 -9.14 7.51
C PRO A 146 -16.15 -9.37 6.06
N VAL A 147 -15.17 -8.62 5.59
CA VAL A 147 -14.72 -8.64 4.19
C VAL A 147 -14.17 -10.00 3.74
N ASN A 148 -13.70 -10.81 4.68
CA ASN A 148 -13.17 -12.15 4.43
C ASN A 148 -14.05 -13.28 5.02
N GLY A 149 -15.33 -13.00 5.31
CA GLY A 149 -16.25 -14.00 5.87
C GLY A 149 -15.87 -14.55 7.23
N GLY A 150 -14.98 -13.87 7.97
CA GLY A 150 -14.50 -14.32 9.28
C GLY A 150 -13.33 -15.32 9.22
N ILE A 151 -12.85 -15.68 8.03
CA ILE A 151 -11.75 -16.66 7.84
C ILE A 151 -10.44 -16.21 8.52
N LEU A 152 -10.27 -14.92 8.75
CA LEU A 152 -9.14 -14.38 9.50
C LEU A 152 -9.08 -14.91 10.94
N GLY A 153 -10.22 -15.28 11.52
CA GLY A 153 -10.30 -15.91 12.84
C GLY A 153 -9.75 -17.33 12.89
N LEU A 154 -9.64 -18.01 11.75
CA LEU A 154 -8.98 -19.31 11.67
C LEU A 154 -7.47 -19.08 11.64
N ARG A 155 -6.79 -19.53 12.69
CA ARG A 155 -5.37 -19.30 12.89
C ARG A 155 -4.54 -20.56 12.65
N SER A 156 -3.43 -20.37 12.00
CA SER A 156 -2.27 -21.25 11.95
C SER A 156 -1.04 -20.41 12.26
N GLY A 157 0.15 -20.74 11.79
CA GLY A 157 1.28 -19.85 12.03
C GLY A 157 2.60 -20.39 11.55
N TRP A 158 3.60 -19.55 11.71
CA TRP A 158 4.98 -19.83 11.41
C TRP A 158 5.74 -20.18 12.67
N THR A 159 6.59 -21.18 12.56
CA THR A 159 7.48 -21.62 13.63
C THR A 159 8.77 -22.18 13.07
N HIS A 160 9.83 -22.12 13.83
CA HIS A 160 11.06 -22.82 13.46
C HIS A 160 10.86 -24.35 13.61
N GLN A 161 11.45 -25.12 12.72
CA GLN A 161 11.29 -26.58 12.68
C GLN A 161 11.60 -27.27 14.03
N SER A 162 12.58 -26.78 14.79
CA SER A 162 12.92 -27.30 16.11
C SER A 162 11.80 -27.19 17.14
N GLN A 163 10.79 -26.33 16.94
CA GLN A 163 9.67 -26.15 17.86
C GLN A 163 8.46 -27.03 17.50
N MET A 164 8.44 -27.66 16.33
CA MET A 164 7.30 -28.43 15.83
C MET A 164 6.86 -29.55 16.82
N ALA A 165 7.80 -30.32 17.34
CA ALA A 165 7.49 -31.41 18.28
C ALA A 165 6.82 -30.86 19.57
N ARG A 166 7.32 -29.73 20.09
CA ARG A 166 6.74 -29.07 21.27
C ARG A 166 5.35 -28.52 20.97
N LEU A 167 5.17 -27.81 19.86
CA LEU A 167 3.87 -27.24 19.48
C LEU A 167 2.83 -28.33 19.19
N ALA A 168 3.26 -29.48 18.67
CA ALA A 168 2.38 -30.62 18.43
C ALA A 168 1.79 -31.24 19.70
N THR A 169 2.31 -30.95 20.87
CA THR A 169 1.75 -31.43 22.17
C THR A 169 0.67 -30.53 22.73
N ILE A 170 0.50 -29.32 22.23
CA ILE A 170 -0.49 -28.33 22.69
C ILE A 170 -1.90 -28.85 22.40
N ARG A 171 -2.75 -28.90 23.40
CA ARG A 171 -4.16 -29.30 23.29
C ARG A 171 -5.12 -28.33 23.95
N THR A 172 -4.62 -27.52 24.88
CA THR A 172 -5.42 -26.56 25.65
C THR A 172 -4.77 -25.20 25.66
N ARG A 173 -5.52 -24.18 26.07
CA ARG A 173 -4.97 -22.83 26.26
C ARG A 173 -3.86 -22.81 27.32
N GLN A 174 -3.97 -23.61 28.34
CA GLN A 174 -2.96 -23.69 29.40
C GLN A 174 -1.60 -24.15 28.86
N ASP A 175 -1.60 -25.05 27.87
CA ASP A 175 -0.36 -25.52 27.22
C ASP A 175 0.37 -24.43 26.48
N LEU A 176 -0.31 -23.32 26.15
CA LEU A 176 0.30 -22.13 25.53
C LEU A 176 1.02 -21.21 26.55
N GLY A 177 0.87 -21.43 27.85
CA GLY A 177 1.40 -20.55 28.90
C GLY A 177 2.92 -20.31 28.82
N ASP A 178 3.66 -21.29 28.35
CA ASP A 178 5.13 -21.21 28.17
C ASP A 178 5.57 -20.90 26.73
N ILE A 179 4.61 -20.69 25.83
CA ILE A 179 4.86 -20.34 24.44
C ILE A 179 4.87 -18.81 24.30
N VAL A 180 5.93 -18.27 23.72
CA VAL A 180 5.98 -16.86 23.35
C VAL A 180 5.44 -16.71 21.93
N LEU A 181 4.33 -15.98 21.83
CA LEU A 181 3.69 -15.65 20.57
C LEU A 181 4.30 -14.37 19.99
N LEU A 182 4.52 -14.33 18.69
CA LEU A 182 5.01 -13.14 17.99
C LEU A 182 3.83 -12.40 17.35
N GLN A 183 3.85 -11.06 17.44
CA GLN A 183 2.91 -10.19 16.74
C GLN A 183 3.59 -8.92 16.22
N GLY A 184 2.98 -8.28 15.24
CA GLY A 184 3.41 -6.97 14.78
C GLY A 184 3.11 -5.88 15.82
N LEU A 185 3.95 -4.86 15.86
CA LEU A 185 3.70 -3.68 16.69
C LEU A 185 2.36 -3.03 16.30
N GLY A 186 1.53 -2.73 17.30
CA GLY A 186 0.23 -2.09 17.12
C GLY A 186 -0.86 -3.00 16.53
N TRP A 187 -0.59 -4.31 16.37
CA TRP A 187 -1.63 -5.23 15.93
C TRP A 187 -2.62 -5.54 17.06
N SER A 188 -3.91 -5.54 16.72
CA SER A 188 -4.99 -5.80 17.69
C SER A 188 -4.94 -7.19 18.33
N ASP A 189 -4.25 -8.14 17.72
CA ASP A 189 -4.03 -9.48 18.28
C ASP A 189 -3.24 -9.44 19.60
N VAL A 190 -2.40 -8.41 19.80
CA VAL A 190 -1.64 -8.23 21.06
C VAL A 190 -2.59 -8.12 22.24
N ASP A 191 -3.58 -7.22 22.16
CA ASP A 191 -4.57 -7.02 23.21
C ASP A 191 -5.40 -8.29 23.47
N ILE A 192 -5.72 -9.02 22.40
CA ILE A 192 -6.47 -10.28 22.48
C ILE A 192 -5.66 -11.34 23.23
N PHE A 193 -4.38 -11.48 22.92
CA PHE A 193 -3.50 -12.45 23.59
C PHE A 193 -3.20 -12.08 25.03
N ASP A 194 -2.98 -10.81 25.30
CA ASP A 194 -2.77 -10.29 26.65
C ASP A 194 -4.01 -10.51 27.53
N ALA A 195 -5.20 -10.21 27.01
CA ALA A 195 -6.47 -10.50 27.68
C ALA A 195 -6.70 -12.02 27.92
N ALA A 196 -6.12 -12.86 27.07
CA ALA A 196 -6.13 -14.30 27.24
C ALA A 196 -5.04 -14.81 28.20
N GLY A 197 -4.17 -13.94 28.72
CA GLY A 197 -3.04 -14.30 29.59
C GLY A 197 -1.93 -15.06 28.84
N LEU A 198 -1.79 -14.85 27.53
CA LEU A 198 -0.74 -15.44 26.72
C LEU A 198 0.48 -14.51 26.65
N ARG A 199 1.66 -15.09 26.51
CA ARG A 199 2.91 -14.34 26.44
C ARG A 199 3.13 -13.86 25.02
N THR A 200 3.13 -12.54 24.82
CA THR A 200 3.29 -11.92 23.50
C THR A 200 4.60 -11.14 23.43
N PHE A 201 5.33 -11.31 22.34
CA PHE A 201 6.45 -10.48 21.94
C PHE A 201 6.08 -9.72 20.67
N THR A 202 6.36 -8.42 20.63
CA THR A 202 6.02 -7.59 19.47
C THR A 202 7.28 -7.09 18.78
N ALA A 203 7.22 -7.01 17.45
CA ALA A 203 8.30 -6.49 16.62
C ALA A 203 7.75 -5.76 15.39
N ARG A 204 8.64 -5.07 14.69
CA ARG A 204 8.32 -4.45 13.40
C ARG A 204 8.04 -5.52 12.34
N SER A 205 7.20 -5.21 11.37
CA SER A 205 6.77 -6.16 10.34
C SER A 205 7.92 -6.78 9.57
N GLU A 206 8.97 -6.02 9.29
CA GLU A 206 10.16 -6.46 8.59
C GLU A 206 11.03 -7.47 9.36
N ASP A 207 10.87 -7.54 10.68
CA ASP A 207 11.65 -8.41 11.56
C ASP A 207 10.96 -9.75 11.91
N LEU A 208 9.66 -9.86 11.68
CA LEU A 208 8.84 -10.95 12.22
C LEU A 208 9.37 -12.33 11.80
N PHE A 209 9.57 -12.56 10.53
CA PHE A 209 10.05 -13.86 10.04
C PHE A 209 11.48 -14.18 10.49
N ARG A 210 12.35 -13.17 10.53
CA ARG A 210 13.71 -13.32 11.05
C ARG A 210 13.74 -13.74 12.51
N LEU A 211 12.82 -13.23 13.33
CA LEU A 211 12.71 -13.62 14.74
C LEU A 211 12.25 -15.07 14.91
N VAL A 212 11.37 -15.55 14.04
CA VAL A 212 10.98 -16.97 13.99
C VAL A 212 12.17 -17.85 13.59
N ASP A 213 12.86 -17.50 12.51
CA ASP A 213 14.00 -18.24 11.99
C ASP A 213 15.14 -18.32 13.01
N HIS A 214 15.44 -17.24 13.70
CA HIS A 214 16.44 -17.20 14.77
C HIS A 214 15.93 -17.75 16.12
N GLN A 215 14.79 -18.41 16.15
CA GLN A 215 14.22 -19.07 17.34
C GLN A 215 14.03 -18.14 18.55
N ARG A 216 13.83 -16.84 18.32
CA ARG A 216 13.60 -15.86 19.39
C ARG A 216 12.20 -15.95 19.98
N VAL A 217 11.29 -16.55 19.24
CA VAL A 217 9.89 -16.82 19.60
C VAL A 217 9.53 -18.25 19.19
N GLN A 218 8.47 -18.80 19.76
CA GLN A 218 8.09 -20.18 19.45
C GLN A 218 7.02 -20.26 18.36
N LEU A 219 6.13 -19.27 18.26
CA LEU A 219 5.04 -19.29 17.30
C LEU A 219 4.70 -17.87 16.85
N PHE A 220 4.52 -17.70 15.56
CA PHE A 220 3.97 -16.50 14.95
C PHE A 220 2.60 -16.81 14.37
N PRO A 221 1.50 -16.59 15.12
CA PRO A 221 0.14 -16.88 14.69
C PRO A 221 -0.28 -15.96 13.54
N ARG A 222 -0.84 -16.56 12.49
CA ARG A 222 -1.34 -15.85 11.31
C ARG A 222 -2.73 -16.36 10.93
N GLY A 223 -3.48 -15.55 10.19
CA GLY A 223 -4.70 -16.02 9.54
C GLY A 223 -4.36 -17.04 8.44
N ILE A 224 -5.15 -18.11 8.34
CA ILE A 224 -4.86 -19.17 7.36
C ILE A 224 -4.83 -18.65 5.90
N ALA A 225 -5.59 -17.60 5.61
CA ALA A 225 -5.63 -16.98 4.29
C ALA A 225 -4.36 -16.17 3.94
N GLU A 226 -3.50 -15.89 4.94
CA GLU A 226 -2.27 -15.09 4.75
C GLU A 226 -1.06 -15.97 4.43
N LEU A 227 -1.10 -17.25 4.84
CA LEU A 227 0.06 -18.14 4.85
C LEU A 227 0.65 -18.41 3.47
N GLU A 228 -0.17 -18.59 2.45
CA GLU A 228 0.29 -18.89 1.10
C GLU A 228 1.10 -17.73 0.52
N ARG A 229 0.59 -16.52 0.67
CA ARG A 229 1.28 -15.31 0.23
C ARG A 229 2.60 -15.08 0.99
N GLU A 230 2.56 -15.26 2.29
CA GLU A 230 3.74 -15.13 3.14
C GLU A 230 4.81 -16.15 2.77
N ALA A 231 4.44 -17.41 2.47
CA ALA A 231 5.35 -18.42 1.98
C ALA A 231 6.04 -18.01 0.65
N GLN A 232 5.27 -17.42 -0.27
CA GLN A 232 5.82 -16.93 -1.54
C GLN A 232 6.82 -15.79 -1.33
N LEU A 233 6.53 -14.85 -0.43
CA LEU A 233 7.45 -13.75 -0.10
C LEU A 233 8.75 -14.26 0.54
N MET A 234 8.67 -15.26 1.40
CA MET A 234 9.85 -15.87 2.03
C MET A 234 10.74 -16.61 1.02
N THR A 235 10.14 -17.32 0.07
CA THR A 235 10.91 -18.05 -0.96
C THR A 235 11.57 -17.11 -1.96
N SER A 236 10.95 -15.99 -2.32
CA SER A 236 11.52 -14.99 -3.22
C SER A 236 12.72 -14.26 -2.61
N SER A 237 12.68 -13.97 -1.31
CA SER A 237 13.79 -13.30 -0.61
C SER A 237 15.03 -14.19 -0.43
N THR A 238 14.87 -15.52 -0.50
CA THR A 238 15.98 -16.49 -0.37
C THR A 238 16.71 -16.74 -1.70
N SER A 239 16.08 -16.39 -2.84
CA SER A 239 16.68 -16.56 -4.17
C SER A 239 17.61 -15.42 -4.58
N ASP A 240 17.60 -14.30 -3.87
CA ASP A 240 18.40 -13.10 -4.16
C ASP A 240 19.60 -12.94 -3.20
N ALA A 241 19.88 -13.93 -2.36
CA ALA A 241 21.00 -13.97 -1.41
C ALA A 241 22.03 -15.05 -1.82
#